data_62cb37e94e343956d66974a926d83ba5
#
_entry.id   62cb37e94e343956d66974a926d83ba5
#
_cell.length_a   1.000
_cell.length_b   1.000
_cell.length_c   1.000
_cell.angle_alpha   90.00
_cell.angle_beta   90.00
_cell.angle_gamma   90.00
#
_symmetry.space_group_name_H-M   'P 1'
#
loop_
_entity.id
_entity.type
_entity.pdbx_description
1 polymer ?
#
loop_
_entity_poly.entity_id
_entity_poly.type
_entity_poly.pdbx_seq_one_letter_code
_entity_poly.pdbx_strand_id
1 'polypeptide(L)'
;MFLIFDTETTGLPKRWDAPISDLNNWPRVVQLAWQLHDEDGSLVSNKTYVIKPVDFDIPFESEKVHGISTLLATQIGEKIQTVFGEFLKDLSSASYIVGHNLKFDINVVSSELYRLDIENQLLNKKVLDTCTENTANVCKLPGGKSGKFKFPTLVELYENLFNKQFENAHNASADVEAVSYTHLTLPTTMLV
;
A
#
# COMPACT_ATOMS: atom_id res chain seq x y z
N MET A 1 15.73 8.55 3.68
CA MET A 1 15.26 7.28 3.08
C MET A 1 13.75 7.29 2.91
N PHE A 2 13.25 6.55 1.92
CA PHE A 2 11.85 6.41 1.54
C PHE A 2 11.45 4.95 1.70
N LEU A 3 10.33 4.67 2.38
CA LEU A 3 9.74 3.34 2.44
C LEU A 3 8.45 3.36 1.62
N ILE A 4 8.47 2.63 0.52
CA ILE A 4 7.30 2.45 -0.36
C ILE A 4 6.63 1.16 0.07
N PHE A 5 5.31 1.17 0.30
CA PHE A 5 4.60 -0.05 0.70
C PHE A 5 3.17 -0.07 0.18
N ASP A 6 2.65 -1.27 0.07
CA ASP A 6 1.29 -1.58 -0.36
C ASP A 6 0.75 -2.82 0.34
N THR A 7 -0.57 -2.94 0.47
CA THR A 7 -1.23 -4.07 1.13
C THR A 7 -2.34 -4.67 0.31
N GLU A 8 -2.37 -6.02 0.23
CA GLU A 8 -3.60 -6.74 -0.11
C GLU A 8 -4.35 -7.13 1.16
N THR A 9 -5.68 -7.07 1.10
CA THR A 9 -6.50 -7.17 2.29
C THR A 9 -7.73 -8.07 2.11
N THR A 10 -8.39 -8.42 3.21
CA THR A 10 -9.65 -9.16 3.20
C THR A 10 -10.85 -8.33 2.70
N GLY A 11 -10.64 -7.12 2.19
CA GLY A 11 -11.67 -6.24 1.63
C GLY A 11 -11.48 -4.78 2.00
N LEU A 12 -12.56 -4.02 1.97
CA LEU A 12 -12.58 -2.59 2.28
C LEU A 12 -13.12 -2.34 3.70
N PRO A 13 -12.82 -1.20 4.32
CA PRO A 13 -13.40 -0.84 5.61
C PRO A 13 -14.91 -0.57 5.45
N LYS A 14 -15.68 -0.85 6.49
CA LYS A 14 -17.12 -0.53 6.51
C LYS A 14 -17.36 0.99 6.52
N ARG A 15 -16.46 1.72 7.16
CA ARG A 15 -16.46 3.19 7.23
C ARG A 15 -15.03 3.69 7.12
N TRP A 16 -14.81 4.67 6.25
CA TRP A 16 -13.48 5.25 5.97
C TRP A 16 -12.98 6.22 7.06
N ASP A 17 -13.88 6.70 7.90
CA ASP A 17 -13.61 7.65 9.00
C ASP A 17 -13.55 6.97 10.39
N ALA A 18 -13.63 5.65 10.43
CA ALA A 18 -13.55 4.92 11.69
C ALA A 18 -12.15 4.97 12.30
N PRO A 19 -12.03 5.02 13.63
CA PRO A 19 -10.73 4.96 14.29
C PRO A 19 -10.04 3.60 14.02
N ILE A 20 -8.71 3.59 14.01
CA ILE A 20 -7.91 2.35 13.81
C ILE A 20 -8.17 1.30 14.89
N SER A 21 -8.66 1.71 16.06
CA SER A 21 -9.05 0.82 17.16
C SER A 21 -10.38 0.10 16.93
N ASP A 22 -11.17 0.49 15.93
CA ASP A 22 -12.38 -0.25 15.52
C ASP A 22 -12.00 -1.47 14.68
N LEU A 23 -11.60 -2.53 15.36
CA LEU A 23 -11.10 -3.77 14.75
C LEU A 23 -12.15 -4.52 13.92
N ASN A 24 -13.43 -4.21 14.10
CA ASN A 24 -14.52 -4.79 13.31
C ASN A 24 -14.77 -4.01 12.01
N ASN A 25 -14.18 -2.82 11.88
CA ASN A 25 -14.31 -1.95 10.72
C ASN A 25 -13.22 -2.21 9.68
N TRP A 26 -11.96 -2.33 10.14
CA TRP A 26 -10.81 -2.44 9.26
C TRP A 26 -10.55 -3.89 8.83
N PRO A 27 -10.27 -4.13 7.53
CA PRO A 27 -9.94 -5.46 7.03
C PRO A 27 -8.62 -5.97 7.62
N ARG A 28 -8.36 -7.27 7.42
CA ARG A 28 -7.09 -7.91 7.78
C ARG A 28 -6.12 -7.81 6.61
N VAL A 29 -4.83 -7.67 6.91
CA VAL A 29 -3.77 -7.75 5.90
C VAL A 29 -3.62 -9.19 5.43
N VAL A 30 -3.60 -9.39 4.11
CA VAL A 30 -3.38 -10.66 3.42
C VAL A 30 -1.96 -10.74 2.84
N GLN A 31 -1.49 -9.64 2.25
CA GLN A 31 -0.13 -9.49 1.76
C GLN A 31 0.40 -8.11 2.15
N LEU A 32 1.67 -8.03 2.52
CA LEU A 32 2.38 -6.78 2.74
C LEU A 32 3.66 -6.80 1.92
N ALA A 33 3.83 -5.82 1.05
CA ALA A 33 5.03 -5.62 0.25
C ALA A 33 5.64 -4.24 0.55
N TRP A 34 6.97 -4.15 0.54
CA TRP A 34 7.65 -2.86 0.67
C TRP A 34 9.03 -2.85 0.04
N GLN A 35 9.44 -1.67 -0.35
CA GLN A 35 10.80 -1.35 -0.74
C GLN A 35 11.32 -0.19 0.11
N LEU A 36 12.55 -0.31 0.59
CA LEU A 36 13.29 0.77 1.22
C LEU A 36 14.31 1.32 0.22
N HIS A 37 14.25 2.61 -0.04
CA HIS A 37 15.20 3.32 -0.91
C HIS A 37 15.97 4.37 -0.11
N ASP A 38 17.23 4.57 -0.46
CA ASP A 38 18.04 5.66 0.10
C ASP A 38 17.64 7.03 -0.50
N GLU A 39 18.39 8.07 -0.15
CA GLU A 39 18.11 9.43 -0.60
C GLU A 39 18.39 9.63 -2.09
N ASP A 40 19.26 8.80 -2.67
CA ASP A 40 19.60 8.81 -4.10
C ASP A 40 18.62 7.95 -4.94
N GLY A 41 17.66 7.30 -4.28
CA GLY A 41 16.68 6.40 -4.92
C GLY A 41 17.19 4.98 -5.15
N SER A 42 18.36 4.63 -4.61
CA SER A 42 18.89 3.26 -4.72
C SER A 42 18.14 2.30 -3.79
N LEU A 43 17.82 1.11 -4.31
CA LEU A 43 17.12 0.07 -3.56
C LEU A 43 18.01 -0.52 -2.46
N VAL A 44 17.59 -0.40 -1.20
CA VAL A 44 18.26 -0.95 -0.02
C VAL A 44 17.66 -2.27 0.43
N SER A 45 16.33 -2.38 0.39
CA SER A 45 15.59 -3.58 0.80
C SER A 45 14.34 -3.74 -0.05
N ASN A 46 14.01 -4.99 -0.42
CA ASN A 46 12.78 -5.35 -1.12
C ASN A 46 12.22 -6.61 -0.49
N LYS A 47 11.01 -6.53 0.06
CA LYS A 47 10.38 -7.62 0.79
C LYS A 47 8.91 -7.73 0.46
N THR A 48 8.42 -8.96 0.36
CA THR A 48 7.01 -9.28 0.13
C THR A 48 6.67 -10.53 0.93
N TYR A 49 5.58 -10.44 1.70
CA TYR A 49 5.10 -11.55 2.52
C TYR A 49 3.59 -11.71 2.39
N VAL A 50 3.15 -12.94 2.19
CA VAL A 50 1.78 -13.35 2.44
C VAL A 50 1.64 -13.59 3.95
N ILE A 51 0.57 -13.08 4.55
CA ILE A 51 0.28 -13.25 5.98
C ILE A 51 -0.50 -14.54 6.18
N LYS A 52 0.00 -15.39 7.08
CA LYS A 52 -0.74 -16.59 7.50
C LYS A 52 -2.00 -16.19 8.26
N PRO A 53 -3.20 -16.51 7.76
CA PRO A 53 -4.43 -16.14 8.45
C PRO A 53 -4.56 -16.90 9.77
N VAL A 54 -4.88 -16.15 10.83
CA VAL A 54 -5.21 -16.68 12.16
C VAL A 54 -6.52 -16.02 12.56
N ASP A 55 -7.52 -16.83 12.86
CA ASP A 55 -8.88 -16.40 13.26
C ASP A 55 -9.62 -15.55 12.22
N PHE A 56 -9.29 -15.70 10.94
CA PHE A 56 -10.03 -15.11 9.83
C PHE A 56 -9.84 -15.92 8.54
N ASP A 57 -10.82 -15.80 7.65
CA ASP A 57 -10.75 -16.31 6.28
C ASP A 57 -10.61 -15.14 5.29
N ILE A 58 -10.01 -15.42 4.14
CA ILE A 58 -9.94 -14.48 3.02
C ILE A 58 -11.23 -14.64 2.20
N PRO A 59 -12.08 -13.59 2.09
CA PRO A 59 -13.29 -13.66 1.31
C PRO A 59 -13.00 -13.93 -0.18
N PHE A 60 -13.84 -14.71 -0.82
CA PHE A 60 -13.71 -15.06 -2.23
C PHE A 60 -13.64 -13.81 -3.15
N GLU A 61 -14.38 -12.75 -2.80
CA GLU A 61 -14.33 -11.50 -3.58
C GLU A 61 -12.95 -10.81 -3.49
N SER A 62 -12.25 -10.93 -2.36
CA SER A 62 -10.88 -10.43 -2.20
C SER A 62 -9.89 -11.34 -2.94
N GLU A 63 -10.05 -12.66 -2.81
CA GLU A 63 -9.24 -13.65 -3.56
C GLU A 63 -9.30 -13.40 -5.07
N LYS A 64 -10.47 -13.06 -5.63
CA LYS A 64 -10.61 -12.71 -7.05
C LYS A 64 -9.75 -11.51 -7.46
N VAL A 65 -9.52 -10.57 -6.55
CA VAL A 65 -8.77 -9.35 -6.82
C VAL A 65 -7.27 -9.63 -6.80
N HIS A 66 -6.75 -10.21 -5.72
CA HIS A 66 -5.31 -10.38 -5.50
C HIS A 66 -4.80 -11.82 -5.68
N GLY A 67 -5.68 -12.78 -5.94
CA GLY A 67 -5.30 -14.18 -6.24
C GLY A 67 -4.87 -15.03 -5.04
N ILE A 68 -4.96 -14.52 -3.81
CA ILE A 68 -4.50 -15.23 -2.60
C ILE A 68 -5.72 -15.82 -1.87
N SER A 69 -5.86 -17.15 -1.91
CA SER A 69 -6.90 -17.86 -1.15
C SER A 69 -6.50 -18.08 0.31
N THR A 70 -7.48 -18.34 1.17
CA THR A 70 -7.21 -18.78 2.57
C THR A 70 -6.30 -20.02 2.59
N LEU A 71 -6.53 -20.98 1.69
CA LEU A 71 -5.71 -22.19 1.59
C LEU A 71 -4.25 -21.85 1.25
N LEU A 72 -4.05 -21.04 0.21
CA LEU A 72 -2.71 -20.62 -0.21
C LEU A 72 -2.00 -19.87 0.93
N ALA A 73 -2.67 -18.87 1.52
CA ALA A 73 -2.11 -18.09 2.61
C ALA A 73 -1.78 -18.95 3.86
N THR A 74 -2.55 -20.01 4.11
CA THR A 74 -2.26 -20.94 5.20
C THR A 74 -1.00 -21.78 4.92
N GLN A 75 -0.75 -22.14 3.64
CA GLN A 75 0.38 -22.97 3.22
C GLN A 75 1.70 -22.20 3.17
N ILE A 76 1.69 -21.01 2.57
CA ILE A 76 2.92 -20.24 2.31
C ILE A 76 3.10 -19.02 3.20
N GLY A 77 2.05 -18.61 3.94
CA GLY A 77 2.04 -17.38 4.70
C GLY A 77 2.94 -17.44 5.94
N GLU A 78 3.55 -16.29 6.23
CA GLU A 78 4.35 -16.06 7.42
C GLU A 78 3.50 -15.50 8.58
N LYS A 79 3.98 -15.69 9.80
CA LYS A 79 3.35 -15.11 10.99
C LYS A 79 3.37 -13.59 10.92
N ILE A 80 2.24 -12.97 11.18
CA ILE A 80 2.10 -11.51 11.10
C ILE A 80 3.12 -10.78 12.00
N GLN A 81 3.43 -11.31 13.18
CA GLN A 81 4.43 -10.71 14.08
C GLN A 81 5.83 -10.68 13.45
N THR A 82 6.22 -11.75 12.74
CA THR A 82 7.51 -11.81 12.03
C THR A 82 7.55 -10.76 10.91
N VAL A 83 6.50 -10.70 10.09
CA VAL A 83 6.41 -9.75 8.97
C VAL A 83 6.44 -8.30 9.46
N PHE A 84 5.65 -7.99 10.50
CA PHE A 84 5.63 -6.63 11.05
C PHE A 84 6.94 -6.26 11.76
N GLY A 85 7.63 -7.23 12.38
CA GLY A 85 8.97 -7.00 12.92
C GLY A 85 9.97 -6.57 11.84
N GLU A 86 9.97 -7.24 10.68
CA GLU A 86 10.81 -6.88 9.53
C GLU A 86 10.40 -5.53 8.91
N PHE A 87 9.09 -5.29 8.78
CA PHE A 87 8.57 -4.03 8.25
C PHE A 87 8.94 -2.83 9.14
N LEU A 88 8.72 -2.93 10.44
CA LEU A 88 9.04 -1.86 11.40
C LEU A 88 10.55 -1.58 11.49
N LYS A 89 11.38 -2.61 11.34
CA LYS A 89 12.83 -2.44 11.26
C LYS A 89 13.21 -1.54 10.07
N ASP A 90 12.70 -1.82 8.87
CA ASP A 90 12.97 -1.02 7.69
C ASP A 90 12.30 0.37 7.81
N LEU A 91 11.06 0.43 8.34
CA LEU A 91 10.34 1.67 8.60
C LEU A 91 11.10 2.61 9.55
N SER A 92 11.79 2.07 10.55
CA SER A 92 12.56 2.89 11.50
C SER A 92 13.63 3.75 10.81
N SER A 93 14.20 3.26 9.71
CA SER A 93 15.21 3.95 8.91
C SER A 93 14.65 4.99 7.94
N ALA A 94 13.34 4.92 7.64
CA ALA A 94 12.69 5.81 6.69
C ALA A 94 12.26 7.13 7.34
N SER A 95 12.40 8.22 6.61
CA SER A 95 11.83 9.54 6.94
C SER A 95 10.48 9.75 6.27
N TYR A 96 10.28 9.11 5.12
CA TYR A 96 9.07 9.20 4.30
C TYR A 96 8.46 7.82 4.08
N ILE A 97 7.14 7.77 4.05
CA ILE A 97 6.37 6.64 3.55
C ILE A 97 5.68 7.05 2.25
N VAL A 98 5.70 6.16 1.27
CA VAL A 98 5.24 6.41 -0.09
C VAL A 98 4.28 5.33 -0.53
N GLY A 99 3.24 5.69 -1.27
CA GLY A 99 2.29 4.74 -1.84
C GLY A 99 1.30 5.40 -2.80
N HIS A 100 0.30 4.64 -3.23
CA HIS A 100 -0.78 5.13 -4.07
C HIS A 100 -2.12 4.99 -3.35
N ASN A 101 -2.79 6.10 -3.03
CA ASN A 101 -3.95 6.15 -2.13
C ASN A 101 -3.60 5.61 -0.72
N LEU A 102 -2.42 5.96 -0.26
CA LEU A 102 -1.71 5.40 0.89
C LEU A 102 -2.47 5.48 2.22
N LYS A 103 -3.46 6.38 2.31
CA LYS A 103 -4.28 6.51 3.52
C LYS A 103 -4.96 5.20 3.91
N PHE A 104 -5.37 4.39 2.93
CA PHE A 104 -5.97 3.08 3.18
C PHE A 104 -4.95 2.15 3.84
N ASP A 105 -3.78 2.00 3.25
CA ASP A 105 -2.73 1.10 3.72
C ASP A 105 -2.21 1.50 5.10
N ILE A 106 -2.02 2.81 5.34
CA ILE A 106 -1.66 3.33 6.67
C ILE A 106 -2.68 2.90 7.72
N ASN A 107 -3.98 3.04 7.44
CA ASN A 107 -5.02 2.69 8.40
C ASN A 107 -5.11 1.19 8.63
N VAL A 108 -4.99 0.39 7.58
CA VAL A 108 -5.01 -1.08 7.67
C VAL A 108 -3.83 -1.59 8.48
N VAL A 109 -2.60 -1.17 8.14
CA VAL A 109 -1.39 -1.53 8.90
C VAL A 109 -1.47 -1.02 10.34
N SER A 110 -1.94 0.20 10.56
CA SER A 110 -2.13 0.76 11.90
C SER A 110 -3.13 -0.04 12.73
N SER A 111 -4.20 -0.54 12.11
CA SER A 111 -5.18 -1.39 12.78
C SER A 111 -4.60 -2.77 13.15
N GLU A 112 -3.75 -3.35 12.31
CA GLU A 112 -3.03 -4.59 12.66
C GLU A 112 -2.00 -4.35 13.79
N LEU A 113 -1.27 -3.24 13.76
CA LEU A 113 -0.36 -2.88 14.86
C LEU A 113 -1.13 -2.72 16.18
N TYR A 114 -2.32 -2.09 16.14
CA TYR A 114 -3.19 -1.97 17.30
C TYR A 114 -3.68 -3.35 17.81
N ARG A 115 -4.04 -4.30 16.90
CA ARG A 115 -4.41 -5.68 17.25
C ARG A 115 -3.28 -6.42 17.96
N LEU A 116 -2.03 -6.12 17.58
CA LEU A 116 -0.82 -6.77 18.09
C LEU A 116 -0.25 -6.08 19.34
N ASP A 117 -0.86 -4.99 19.80
CA ASP A 117 -0.35 -4.13 20.88
C ASP A 117 1.08 -3.63 20.61
N ILE A 118 1.34 -3.24 19.36
CA ILE A 118 2.63 -2.71 18.88
C ILE A 118 2.51 -1.21 18.63
N GLU A 119 3.54 -0.46 19.03
CA GLU A 119 3.62 0.99 18.79
C GLU A 119 3.55 1.31 17.29
N ASN A 120 2.68 2.25 16.94
CA ASN A 120 2.48 2.68 15.56
C ASN A 120 3.47 3.77 15.16
N GLN A 121 4.56 3.38 14.53
CA GLN A 121 5.61 4.28 14.02
C GLN A 121 5.22 4.99 12.71
N LEU A 122 4.18 4.53 11.99
CA LEU A 122 3.75 5.15 10.72
C LEU A 122 3.29 6.60 10.91
N LEU A 123 2.64 6.89 12.02
CA LEU A 123 2.10 8.23 12.32
C LEU A 123 3.18 9.31 12.46
N ASN A 124 4.42 8.92 12.66
CA ASN A 124 5.56 9.82 12.79
C ASN A 124 6.29 10.09 11.47
N LYS A 125 5.85 9.45 10.38
CA LYS A 125 6.49 9.57 9.06
C LYS A 125 5.81 10.63 8.20
N LYS A 126 6.59 11.25 7.32
CA LYS A 126 6.05 12.12 6.28
C LYS A 126 5.44 11.27 5.18
N VAL A 127 4.26 11.65 4.71
CA VAL A 127 3.51 10.90 3.68
C VAL A 127 3.73 11.53 2.33
N LEU A 128 4.04 10.71 1.32
CA LEU A 128 4.05 11.06 -0.08
C LEU A 128 3.10 10.12 -0.82
N ASP A 129 2.02 10.67 -1.34
CA ASP A 129 0.98 9.90 -2.04
C ASP A 129 1.04 10.19 -3.54
N THR A 130 1.06 9.16 -4.37
CA THR A 130 1.00 9.32 -5.81
C THR A 130 -0.43 9.48 -6.36
N CYS A 131 -1.46 9.35 -5.51
CA CYS A 131 -2.87 9.59 -5.83
C CYS A 131 -3.32 10.98 -5.35
N THR A 132 -2.95 12.03 -6.07
CA THR A 132 -3.19 13.42 -5.68
C THR A 132 -3.94 14.20 -6.77
N GLU A 133 -4.41 15.41 -6.45
CA GLU A 133 -4.95 16.34 -7.44
C GLU A 133 -3.89 16.74 -8.48
N ASN A 134 -2.63 16.82 -8.07
CA ASN A 134 -1.53 17.15 -8.97
C ASN A 134 -1.30 16.05 -10.01
N THR A 135 -1.32 14.78 -9.61
CA THR A 135 -1.20 13.65 -10.55
C THR A 135 -2.45 13.51 -11.43
N ALA A 136 -3.64 13.83 -10.91
CA ALA A 136 -4.86 13.91 -11.72
C ALA A 136 -4.74 14.97 -12.83
N ASN A 137 -4.12 16.13 -12.53
CA ASN A 137 -3.86 17.18 -13.51
C ASN A 137 -2.79 16.79 -14.57
N VAL A 138 -1.88 15.88 -14.23
CA VAL A 138 -0.92 15.29 -15.20
C VAL A 138 -1.64 14.33 -16.13
N CYS A 139 -2.40 13.38 -15.58
CA CYS A 139 -3.08 12.34 -16.36
C CYS A 139 -4.27 12.87 -17.16
N LYS A 140 -4.96 13.91 -16.68
CA LYS A 140 -6.13 14.56 -17.33
C LYS A 140 -7.26 13.59 -17.69
N LEU A 141 -7.48 12.59 -16.84
CA LEU A 141 -8.52 11.59 -17.06
C LEU A 141 -9.92 12.20 -16.85
N PRO A 142 -10.89 11.90 -17.74
CA PRO A 142 -12.26 12.39 -17.60
C PRO A 142 -12.97 11.72 -16.40
N GLY A 143 -14.05 12.34 -15.90
CA GLY A 143 -14.93 11.73 -14.87
C GLY A 143 -14.69 12.22 -13.46
N GLY A 144 -13.85 13.21 -13.24
CA GLY A 144 -13.71 13.87 -11.94
C GLY A 144 -14.95 14.72 -11.59
N LYS A 145 -15.15 14.96 -10.31
CA LYS A 145 -16.27 15.78 -9.80
C LYS A 145 -15.99 17.27 -10.00
N SER A 146 -17.06 18.05 -10.18
CA SER A 146 -17.01 19.52 -10.21
C SER A 146 -16.06 20.11 -11.26
N GLY A 147 -15.95 19.45 -12.45
CA GLY A 147 -15.09 19.92 -13.53
C GLY A 147 -13.59 19.64 -13.37
N LYS A 148 -13.21 18.92 -12.32
CA LYS A 148 -11.84 18.44 -12.11
C LYS A 148 -11.58 17.16 -12.87
N PHE A 149 -10.31 16.78 -13.01
CA PHE A 149 -9.94 15.46 -13.51
C PHE A 149 -10.17 14.36 -12.47
N LYS A 150 -10.41 13.14 -12.92
CA LYS A 150 -10.48 11.95 -12.08
C LYS A 150 -9.09 11.68 -11.47
N PHE A 151 -9.04 11.29 -10.19
CA PHE A 151 -7.82 10.71 -9.62
C PHE A 151 -7.46 9.42 -10.36
N PRO A 152 -6.22 9.29 -10.84
CA PRO A 152 -5.80 8.09 -11.55
C PRO A 152 -5.74 6.90 -10.60
N THR A 153 -6.05 5.71 -11.09
CA THR A 153 -5.59 4.47 -10.46
C THR A 153 -4.07 4.34 -10.68
N LEU A 154 -3.41 3.45 -9.93
CA LEU A 154 -1.97 3.21 -10.11
C LEU A 154 -1.66 2.77 -11.55
N VAL A 155 -2.49 1.89 -12.12
CA VAL A 155 -2.38 1.45 -13.52
C VAL A 155 -2.45 2.64 -14.47
N GLU A 156 -3.49 3.47 -14.36
CA GLU A 156 -3.69 4.65 -15.22
C GLU A 156 -2.52 5.65 -15.10
N LEU A 157 -2.00 5.85 -13.89
CA LEU A 157 -0.86 6.73 -13.64
C LEU A 157 0.40 6.17 -14.30
N TYR A 158 0.70 4.89 -14.09
CA TYR A 158 1.87 4.22 -14.64
C TYR A 158 1.84 4.22 -16.18
N GLU A 159 0.72 3.83 -16.78
CA GLU A 159 0.54 3.83 -18.24
C GLU A 159 0.67 5.22 -18.84
N ASN A 160 0.13 6.25 -18.17
CA ASN A 160 0.22 7.64 -18.62
C ASN A 160 1.67 8.16 -18.57
N LEU A 161 2.43 7.86 -17.51
CA LEU A 161 3.79 8.35 -17.34
C LEU A 161 4.80 7.63 -18.23
N PHE A 162 4.64 6.32 -18.42
CA PHE A 162 5.64 5.49 -19.08
C PHE A 162 5.23 5.00 -20.46
N ASN A 163 3.97 5.21 -20.87
CA ASN A 163 3.39 4.68 -22.10
C ASN A 163 3.61 3.16 -22.26
N LYS A 164 3.48 2.43 -21.16
CA LYS A 164 3.66 0.98 -21.05
C LYS A 164 2.48 0.39 -20.30
N GLN A 165 2.05 -0.81 -20.68
CA GLN A 165 1.07 -1.56 -19.90
C GLN A 165 1.65 -1.96 -18.53
N PHE A 166 0.82 -1.86 -17.51
CA PHE A 166 1.13 -2.33 -16.17
C PHE A 166 0.59 -3.74 -15.99
N GLU A 167 1.49 -4.71 -15.88
CA GLU A 167 1.13 -6.11 -15.69
C GLU A 167 1.08 -6.45 -14.20
N ASN A 168 0.22 -7.41 -13.83
CA ASN A 168 0.06 -7.91 -12.45
C ASN A 168 -0.41 -6.86 -11.41
N ALA A 169 -1.23 -5.89 -11.82
CA ALA A 169 -1.94 -5.04 -10.88
C ALA A 169 -2.71 -5.88 -9.83
N HIS A 170 -2.85 -5.35 -8.62
CA HIS A 170 -3.41 -6.06 -7.47
C HIS A 170 -2.54 -7.23 -6.96
N ASN A 171 -1.24 -7.08 -7.10
CA ASN A 171 -0.23 -7.81 -6.36
C ASN A 171 0.63 -6.76 -5.65
N ALA A 172 0.64 -6.75 -4.32
CA ALA A 172 1.32 -5.70 -3.56
C ALA A 172 2.79 -5.51 -3.95
N SER A 173 3.50 -6.57 -4.37
CA SER A 173 4.88 -6.45 -4.85
C SER A 173 5.00 -5.69 -6.17
N ALA A 174 4.09 -5.95 -7.14
CA ALA A 174 4.07 -5.24 -8.40
C ALA A 174 3.63 -3.79 -8.22
N ASP A 175 2.66 -3.56 -7.33
CA ASP A 175 2.16 -2.23 -7.02
C ASP A 175 3.24 -1.37 -6.33
N VAL A 176 4.01 -1.93 -5.39
CA VAL A 176 5.19 -1.27 -4.80
C VAL A 176 6.25 -0.93 -5.86
N GLU A 177 6.53 -1.84 -6.78
CA GLU A 177 7.48 -1.58 -7.88
C GLU A 177 6.99 -0.45 -8.78
N ALA A 178 5.71 -0.46 -9.18
CA ALA A 178 5.13 0.60 -9.98
C ALA A 178 5.15 1.96 -9.27
N VAL A 179 4.85 1.98 -7.95
CA VAL A 179 4.93 3.20 -7.15
C VAL A 179 6.38 3.69 -7.07
N SER A 180 7.37 2.81 -6.95
CA SER A 180 8.79 3.22 -6.92
C SER A 180 9.19 3.96 -8.21
N TYR A 181 8.81 3.44 -9.37
CA TYR A 181 9.06 4.11 -10.64
C TYR A 181 8.33 5.45 -10.76
N THR A 182 7.04 5.50 -10.39
CA THR A 182 6.26 6.74 -10.47
C THR A 182 6.78 7.79 -9.48
N HIS A 183 7.12 7.40 -8.26
CA HIS A 183 7.68 8.31 -7.26
C HIS A 183 9.03 8.90 -7.67
N LEU A 184 9.93 8.10 -8.20
CA LEU A 184 11.25 8.56 -8.67
C LEU A 184 11.16 9.44 -9.92
N THR A 185 10.07 9.34 -10.69
CA THR A 185 9.86 10.13 -11.91
C THR A 185 9.13 11.45 -11.65
N LEU A 186 8.20 11.48 -10.68
CA LEU A 186 7.43 12.66 -10.35
C LEU A 186 8.20 13.59 -9.40
N PRO A 187 8.16 14.92 -9.61
CA PRO A 187 8.68 15.86 -8.62
C PRO A 187 7.98 15.69 -7.27
N THR A 188 8.74 15.72 -6.18
CA THR A 188 8.19 15.57 -4.81
C THR A 188 7.05 16.55 -4.50
N THR A 189 7.07 17.73 -5.11
CA THR A 189 5.99 18.74 -4.99
C THR A 189 4.65 18.30 -5.56
N MET A 190 4.60 17.25 -6.36
CA MET A 190 3.36 16.66 -6.88
C MET A 190 2.74 15.60 -5.97
N LEU A 191 3.49 15.17 -4.96
CA LEU A 191 3.13 14.04 -4.08
C LEU A 191 2.61 14.49 -2.70
N VAL A 192 2.44 15.79 -2.50
CA VAL A 192 2.02 16.39 -1.21
C VAL A 192 0.64 17.01 -1.35
#